data_e5d896b1454fdee6c694515196df75c8
#
_entry.id   e5d896b1454fdee6c694515196df75c8
#
_cell.length_a   1.000
_cell.length_b   1.000
_cell.length_c   1.000
_cell.angle_alpha   90.00
_cell.angle_beta   90.00
_cell.angle_gamma   90.00
#
_symmetry.space_group_name_H-M   'P 1'
#
loop_
_entity.id
_entity.type
_entity.pdbx_description
1 polymer ?
#
loop_
_entity_poly.entity_id
_entity_poly.type
_entity_poly.pdbx_seq_one_letter_code
_entity_poly.pdbx_strand_id
1 'polypeptide(L)'
;MQWWRGSLKNHEIKNSSEHITRFVPGRKGKGFTDDIEEVVNNFSQKNIVALEHNYGLWYERRMDDHERTRRIDADVWPPFYEQPFARSGQGLAWDHLSKYDLTKYNDWYWNRLSNFSDLAESKGQLLINQQYFQHNIIEAGAHWSSSPWRSANNINNTGFPEPVPYAGDKRIFMAEQFYDVSNKNRKELHQQFIRKSLNNFKDNSNVIQLTSAEYTGPLHFIEFWLDEVKKWKKETSGEGIIGLSATKDVQDAILRDSKRSKTVDLI
;
A
#
# COMPACT_ATOMS: atom_id res chain seq x y z
N MET A 1 18.98 21.48 0.75
CA MET A 1 18.09 20.80 -0.24
C MET A 1 16.66 21.13 0.14
N GLN A 2 15.88 21.64 -0.78
CA GLN A 2 14.51 22.06 -0.47
C GLN A 2 13.58 20.85 -0.51
N TRP A 3 12.75 20.71 0.51
CA TRP A 3 11.71 19.68 0.53
C TRP A 3 10.70 19.92 -0.58
N TRP A 4 10.45 18.91 -1.40
CA TRP A 4 9.49 19.00 -2.46
C TRP A 4 8.13 18.41 -2.01
N ARG A 5 7.08 19.22 -2.10
CA ARG A 5 5.74 18.92 -1.55
C ARG A 5 4.69 18.64 -2.62
N GLY A 6 5.09 18.22 -3.78
CA GLY A 6 4.15 18.04 -4.87
C GLY A 6 3.74 19.33 -5.56
N SER A 7 4.55 20.37 -5.45
CA SER A 7 4.29 21.69 -6.03
C SER A 7 4.83 21.88 -7.45
N LEU A 8 5.04 20.81 -8.19
CA LEU A 8 5.41 20.91 -9.59
C LEU A 8 4.35 21.70 -10.37
N LYS A 9 4.82 22.64 -11.17
CA LYS A 9 3.96 23.38 -12.08
C LYS A 9 3.49 22.48 -13.23
N ASN A 10 2.35 22.79 -13.81
CA ASN A 10 1.75 21.97 -14.87
C ASN A 10 2.69 21.69 -16.06
N HIS A 11 3.55 22.66 -16.42
CA HIS A 11 4.50 22.48 -17.51
C HIS A 11 5.66 21.54 -17.14
N GLU A 12 6.05 21.49 -15.86
CA GLU A 12 7.07 20.58 -15.35
C GLU A 12 6.53 19.14 -15.28
N ILE A 13 5.25 18.98 -14.92
CA ILE A 13 4.58 17.67 -14.89
C ILE A 13 4.51 17.05 -16.28
N LYS A 14 4.21 17.83 -17.31
CA LYS A 14 4.15 17.35 -18.70
C LYS A 14 5.47 16.75 -19.18
N ASN A 15 6.59 17.20 -18.64
CA ASN A 15 7.93 16.78 -19.00
C ASN A 15 8.55 15.82 -17.97
N SER A 16 7.84 15.51 -16.89
CA SER A 16 8.35 14.62 -15.85
C SER A 16 8.29 13.16 -16.30
N SER A 17 9.26 12.38 -15.84
CA SER A 17 9.24 10.95 -16.04
C SER A 17 8.18 10.28 -15.16
N GLU A 18 7.83 9.05 -15.51
CA GLU A 18 6.90 8.22 -14.73
C GLU A 18 7.38 7.89 -13.31
N HIS A 19 8.67 8.07 -13.03
CA HIS A 19 9.31 7.76 -11.75
C HIS A 19 9.59 8.99 -10.88
N ILE A 20 8.92 10.08 -11.14
CA ILE A 20 9.09 11.26 -10.27
C ILE A 20 8.57 10.95 -8.86
N THR A 21 9.32 11.33 -7.85
CA THR A 21 9.06 11.01 -6.44
C THR A 21 9.13 12.27 -5.57
N ARG A 22 8.48 12.20 -4.42
CA ARG A 22 8.57 13.21 -3.35
C ARG A 22 9.77 13.01 -2.44
N PHE A 23 10.57 12.00 -2.68
CA PHE A 23 11.71 11.69 -1.83
C PHE A 23 12.72 12.83 -1.77
N VAL A 24 13.14 13.18 -0.56
CA VAL A 24 14.23 14.12 -0.27
C VAL A 24 15.21 13.43 0.66
N PRO A 25 16.41 13.09 0.17
CA PRO A 25 17.43 12.43 0.99
C PRO A 25 17.86 13.25 2.21
N GLY A 26 18.21 12.56 3.29
CA GLY A 26 18.75 13.18 4.49
C GLY A 26 17.70 13.85 5.38
N ARG A 27 16.42 13.66 5.12
CA ARG A 27 15.36 14.17 5.99
C ARG A 27 15.35 13.41 7.31
N LYS A 28 15.43 14.18 8.39
CA LYS A 28 15.29 13.70 9.77
C LYS A 28 14.30 14.57 10.52
N GLY A 29 13.45 13.96 11.31
CA GLY A 29 12.51 14.67 12.18
C GLY A 29 12.32 13.88 13.46
N LYS A 30 11.81 14.42 14.48
CA LYS A 30 11.53 13.90 15.86
C LYS A 30 11.47 12.36 15.99
N GLY A 31 12.58 11.66 15.73
CA GLY A 31 12.69 10.20 15.72
C GLY A 31 12.41 9.51 14.37
N PHE A 32 12.15 10.28 13.31
CA PHE A 32 11.98 9.80 11.94
C PHE A 32 13.25 10.01 11.12
N THR A 33 13.56 9.07 10.24
CA THR A 33 14.73 9.14 9.35
C THR A 33 14.42 8.56 7.98
N ASP A 34 15.09 9.07 6.94
CA ASP A 34 15.07 8.51 5.58
C ASP A 34 15.94 7.26 5.46
N ASP A 35 16.88 7.11 6.36
CA ASP A 35 17.84 6.02 6.37
C ASP A 35 17.18 4.76 6.92
N ILE A 36 16.90 3.79 6.04
CA ILE A 36 16.26 2.54 6.44
C ILE A 36 17.17 1.66 7.30
N GLU A 37 18.48 1.76 7.17
CA GLU A 37 19.40 1.04 8.06
C GLU A 37 19.32 1.62 9.48
N GLU A 38 19.28 2.95 9.60
CA GLU A 38 19.06 3.61 10.89
C GLU A 38 17.72 3.21 11.52
N VAL A 39 16.65 3.10 10.71
CA VAL A 39 15.33 2.63 11.18
C VAL A 39 15.42 1.22 11.74
N VAL A 40 15.98 0.29 10.98
CA VAL A 40 16.09 -1.14 11.38
C VAL A 40 16.98 -1.29 12.62
N ASN A 41 18.14 -0.60 12.65
CA ASN A 41 19.04 -0.63 13.79
C ASN A 41 18.38 -0.06 15.07
N ASN A 42 17.63 1.03 14.96
CA ASN A 42 16.91 1.64 16.09
C ASN A 42 15.87 0.66 16.66
N PHE A 43 15.15 -0.04 15.82
CA PHE A 43 14.18 -1.05 16.25
C PHE A 43 14.86 -2.27 16.88
N SER A 44 15.98 -2.72 16.33
CA SER A 44 16.78 -3.80 16.91
C SER A 44 17.28 -3.43 18.32
N GLN A 45 17.80 -2.22 18.50
CA GLN A 45 18.24 -1.73 19.82
C GLN A 45 17.11 -1.66 20.86
N LYS A 46 15.88 -1.50 20.41
CA LYS A 46 14.67 -1.49 21.27
C LYS A 46 14.05 -2.87 21.45
N ASN A 47 14.68 -3.92 20.98
CA ASN A 47 14.17 -5.29 20.97
C ASN A 47 12.81 -5.44 20.26
N ILE A 48 12.55 -4.64 19.23
CA ILE A 48 11.38 -4.78 18.39
C ILE A 48 11.64 -5.89 17.38
N VAL A 49 10.80 -6.91 17.41
CA VAL A 49 10.99 -8.15 16.62
C VAL A 49 10.24 -8.13 15.29
N ALA A 50 9.30 -7.23 15.11
CA ALA A 50 8.51 -7.12 13.88
C ALA A 50 8.34 -5.66 13.46
N LEU A 51 8.50 -5.41 12.17
CA LEU A 51 8.28 -4.14 11.52
C LEU A 51 7.00 -4.23 10.70
N GLU A 52 6.18 -3.21 10.71
CA GLU A 52 4.95 -3.16 9.94
C GLU A 52 5.10 -2.17 8.79
N HIS A 53 4.63 -2.57 7.62
CA HIS A 53 4.64 -1.72 6.43
C HIS A 53 3.33 -1.80 5.66
N ASN A 54 2.87 -0.65 5.19
CA ASN A 54 1.83 -0.50 4.18
C ASN A 54 2.20 0.64 3.23
N TYR A 55 1.56 0.73 2.07
CA TYR A 55 1.88 1.77 1.08
C TYR A 55 1.23 3.13 1.35
N GLY A 56 0.50 3.27 2.44
CA GLY A 56 -0.10 4.55 2.80
C GLY A 56 0.97 5.63 3.03
N LEU A 57 0.73 6.81 2.47
CA LEU A 57 1.56 7.96 2.77
C LEU A 57 1.12 8.56 4.11
N TRP A 58 2.00 8.51 5.08
CA TRP A 58 1.77 9.14 6.38
C TRP A 58 2.15 10.61 6.31
N TYR A 59 1.14 11.46 6.42
CA TYR A 59 1.31 12.89 6.41
C TYR A 59 1.49 13.45 7.82
N GLU A 60 1.98 14.68 7.92
CA GLU A 60 2.00 15.40 9.18
C GLU A 60 0.58 15.39 9.83
N ARG A 61 0.51 15.11 11.12
CA ARG A 61 -0.73 14.77 11.82
C ARG A 61 -1.86 15.81 11.72
N ARG A 62 -1.55 17.08 11.54
CA ARG A 62 -2.56 18.13 11.29
C ARG A 62 -3.35 17.94 10.01
N MET A 63 -2.91 17.02 9.17
CA MET A 63 -3.41 16.77 7.82
C MET A 63 -3.91 15.35 7.65
N ASP A 64 -3.98 14.61 8.76
CA ASP A 64 -4.04 13.18 8.79
C ASP A 64 -5.45 12.64 9.10
N ASP A 65 -5.52 11.40 9.13
CA ASP A 65 -6.41 10.30 9.44
C ASP A 65 -7.86 10.62 9.67
N HIS A 66 -8.14 11.54 10.54
CA HIS A 66 -9.49 11.84 10.98
C HIS A 66 -10.00 13.17 10.42
N GLU A 67 -9.17 13.83 9.63
CA GLU A 67 -9.56 15.04 8.92
C GLU A 67 -10.36 14.69 7.66
N ARG A 68 -11.47 15.34 7.47
CA ARG A 68 -12.32 15.17 6.29
C ARG A 68 -11.65 15.63 5.00
N THR A 69 -10.67 16.50 5.13
CA THR A 69 -9.95 17.10 4.01
C THR A 69 -8.45 17.01 4.27
N ARG A 70 -7.73 16.36 3.36
CA ARG A 70 -6.28 16.29 3.41
C ARG A 70 -5.67 17.50 2.71
N ARG A 71 -4.68 18.12 3.31
CA ARG A 71 -3.96 19.23 2.69
C ARG A 71 -2.85 18.71 1.78
N ILE A 72 -2.80 19.26 0.57
CA ILE A 72 -1.82 18.86 -0.44
C ILE A 72 -0.39 19.28 -0.11
N ASP A 73 -0.23 20.32 0.71
CA ASP A 73 1.04 20.88 1.14
C ASP A 73 1.59 20.26 2.43
N ALA A 74 0.94 19.21 2.94
CA ALA A 74 1.42 18.49 4.11
C ALA A 74 2.72 17.73 3.82
N ASP A 75 3.63 17.71 4.79
CA ASP A 75 4.83 16.90 4.71
C ASP A 75 4.50 15.42 4.84
N VAL A 76 5.17 14.60 4.03
CA VAL A 76 5.09 13.14 4.12
C VAL A 76 6.21 12.64 5.02
N TRP A 77 5.90 11.73 5.93
CA TRP A 77 6.87 11.19 6.87
C TRP A 77 7.73 10.08 6.24
N PRO A 78 9.02 10.03 6.62
CA PRO A 78 9.90 8.95 6.19
C PRO A 78 9.50 7.60 6.82
N PRO A 79 10.01 6.48 6.32
CA PRO A 79 11.03 6.37 5.27
C PRO A 79 10.49 6.23 3.84
N PHE A 80 9.18 6.16 3.66
CA PHE A 80 8.54 6.02 2.36
C PHE A 80 7.76 7.28 2.00
N TYR A 81 8.11 7.89 0.87
CA TYR A 81 7.60 9.20 0.44
C TYR A 81 6.72 9.12 -0.80
N GLU A 82 6.61 7.96 -1.41
CA GLU A 82 5.86 7.78 -2.65
C GLU A 82 5.04 6.49 -2.62
N GLN A 83 4.14 6.36 -3.57
CA GLN A 83 3.24 5.24 -3.74
C GLN A 83 3.90 4.10 -4.54
N PRO A 84 3.37 2.87 -4.47
CA PRO A 84 3.94 1.71 -5.17
C PRO A 84 3.78 1.74 -6.69
N PHE A 85 3.00 2.65 -7.24
CA PHE A 85 2.71 2.75 -8.66
C PHE A 85 3.53 3.87 -9.32
N ALA A 86 3.88 3.70 -10.59
CA ALA A 86 4.60 4.69 -11.35
C ALA A 86 3.69 5.86 -11.74
N ARG A 87 4.30 7.05 -11.89
CA ARG A 87 3.62 8.21 -12.46
C ARG A 87 3.61 8.09 -13.98
N SER A 88 2.45 8.34 -14.59
CA SER A 88 2.25 8.16 -16.03
C SER A 88 2.80 9.31 -16.88
N GLY A 89 3.14 10.44 -16.30
CA GLY A 89 3.44 11.68 -17.04
C GLY A 89 2.20 12.37 -17.63
N GLN A 90 0.97 11.85 -17.37
CA GLN A 90 -0.27 12.35 -17.96
C GLN A 90 -1.20 12.94 -16.89
N GLY A 91 -1.88 14.02 -17.25
CA GLY A 91 -2.90 14.67 -16.41
C GLY A 91 -2.37 15.11 -15.06
N LEU A 92 -3.31 15.44 -14.16
CA LEU A 92 -3.00 15.83 -12.78
C LEU A 92 -3.78 14.95 -11.81
N ALA A 93 -3.07 14.36 -10.86
CA ALA A 93 -3.65 13.72 -9.69
C ALA A 93 -3.99 14.78 -8.62
N TRP A 94 -4.58 14.35 -7.51
CA TRP A 94 -4.93 15.22 -6.40
C TRP A 94 -3.75 16.05 -5.85
N ASP A 95 -2.55 15.50 -5.91
CA ASP A 95 -1.33 16.12 -5.42
C ASP A 95 -0.61 17.01 -6.44
N HIS A 96 -1.28 17.34 -7.55
CA HIS A 96 -0.77 18.14 -8.65
C HIS A 96 0.42 17.53 -9.41
N LEU A 97 0.75 16.26 -9.14
CA LEU A 97 1.65 15.47 -9.96
C LEU A 97 0.89 14.78 -11.08
N SER A 98 1.62 14.18 -12.02
CA SER A 98 0.97 13.34 -13.03
C SER A 98 0.24 12.16 -12.39
N LYS A 99 -0.84 11.73 -13.03
CA LYS A 99 -1.63 10.59 -12.58
C LYS A 99 -0.78 9.31 -12.53
N TYR A 100 -1.19 8.37 -11.69
CA TYR A 100 -0.58 7.05 -11.64
C TYR A 100 -0.98 6.19 -12.84
N ASP A 101 -0.10 5.28 -13.21
CA ASP A 101 -0.42 4.11 -14.03
C ASP A 101 -0.38 2.86 -13.14
N LEU A 102 -1.54 2.30 -12.83
CA LEU A 102 -1.66 1.15 -11.91
C LEU A 102 -1.14 -0.16 -12.53
N THR A 103 -0.81 -0.16 -13.82
CA THR A 103 -0.15 -1.30 -14.49
C THR A 103 1.37 -1.22 -14.44
N LYS A 104 1.92 -0.10 -13.97
CA LYS A 104 3.36 0.13 -13.83
C LYS A 104 3.73 0.41 -12.39
N TYR A 105 4.92 0.01 -12.00
CA TYR A 105 5.38 0.09 -10.63
C TYR A 105 6.51 1.08 -10.45
N ASN A 106 6.56 1.70 -9.28
CA ASN A 106 7.61 2.65 -8.92
C ASN A 106 8.84 1.89 -8.42
N ASP A 107 9.87 1.82 -9.25
CA ASP A 107 11.10 1.05 -8.94
C ASP A 107 11.78 1.54 -7.65
N TRP A 108 11.79 2.86 -7.40
CA TRP A 108 12.34 3.40 -6.16
C TRP A 108 11.62 2.82 -4.92
N TYR A 109 10.28 2.79 -4.94
CA TYR A 109 9.48 2.26 -3.83
C TYR A 109 9.77 0.77 -3.59
N TRP A 110 9.71 -0.04 -4.63
CA TRP A 110 9.85 -1.49 -4.52
C TRP A 110 11.27 -1.93 -4.17
N ASN A 111 12.30 -1.28 -4.73
CA ASN A 111 13.69 -1.53 -4.38
C ASN A 111 13.96 -1.14 -2.92
N ARG A 112 13.42 0.00 -2.49
CA ARG A 112 13.56 0.45 -1.10
C ARG A 112 12.87 -0.52 -0.13
N LEU A 113 11.71 -1.03 -0.47
CA LEU A 113 10.97 -2.01 0.35
C LEU A 113 11.68 -3.36 0.39
N SER A 114 12.28 -3.81 -0.70
CA SER A 114 13.14 -5.00 -0.72
C SER A 114 14.34 -4.82 0.21
N ASN A 115 15.08 -3.71 0.06
CA ASN A 115 16.22 -3.41 0.94
C ASN A 115 15.82 -3.35 2.43
N PHE A 116 14.63 -2.82 2.73
CA PHE A 116 14.11 -2.76 4.09
C PHE A 116 13.86 -4.16 4.67
N SER A 117 13.29 -5.05 3.86
CA SER A 117 13.08 -6.46 4.23
C SER A 117 14.40 -7.20 4.45
N ASP A 118 15.39 -7.01 3.56
CA ASP A 118 16.70 -7.65 3.65
C ASP A 118 17.47 -7.18 4.91
N LEU A 119 17.42 -5.89 5.20
CA LEU A 119 18.01 -5.33 6.42
C LEU A 119 17.34 -5.88 7.68
N ALA A 120 16.00 -5.97 7.69
CA ALA A 120 15.24 -6.57 8.79
C ALA A 120 15.64 -8.05 9.00
N GLU A 121 15.72 -8.82 7.92
CA GLU A 121 16.13 -10.22 7.94
C GLU A 121 17.53 -10.41 8.53
N SER A 122 18.48 -9.56 8.14
CA SER A 122 19.86 -9.58 8.65
C SER A 122 19.94 -9.33 10.17
N LYS A 123 18.92 -8.75 10.77
CA LYS A 123 18.79 -8.49 12.21
C LYS A 123 17.86 -9.47 12.92
N GLY A 124 17.37 -10.50 12.23
CA GLY A 124 16.41 -11.46 12.77
C GLY A 124 15.02 -10.85 13.06
N GLN A 125 14.64 -9.79 12.34
CA GLN A 125 13.36 -9.14 12.47
C GLN A 125 12.41 -9.59 11.36
N LEU A 126 11.12 -9.65 11.69
CA LEU A 126 10.05 -9.91 10.73
C LEU A 126 9.58 -8.60 10.09
N LEU A 127 9.19 -8.67 8.83
CA LEU A 127 8.45 -7.62 8.15
C LEU A 127 7.00 -8.08 7.97
N ILE A 128 6.05 -7.34 8.53
CA ILE A 128 4.61 -7.53 8.31
C ILE A 128 4.22 -6.61 7.15
N ASN A 129 4.09 -7.19 5.96
CA ASN A 129 3.73 -6.44 4.75
C ASN A 129 2.22 -6.48 4.52
N GLN A 130 1.56 -5.36 4.80
CA GLN A 130 0.17 -5.13 4.42
C GLN A 130 0.13 -4.70 2.96
N GLN A 131 -0.42 -5.53 2.09
CA GLN A 131 -0.48 -5.23 0.64
C GLN A 131 -1.37 -4.03 0.34
N TYR A 132 -2.40 -3.81 1.14
CA TYR A 132 -3.28 -2.65 1.03
C TYR A 132 -3.25 -1.80 2.31
N PHE A 133 -3.44 -0.50 2.15
CA PHE A 133 -3.60 0.40 3.27
C PHE A 133 -5.09 0.61 3.55
N GLN A 134 -5.60 -0.08 4.55
CA GLN A 134 -7.03 -0.12 4.88
C GLN A 134 -7.64 1.28 5.09
N HIS A 135 -6.93 2.18 5.76
CA HIS A 135 -7.41 3.54 6.00
C HIS A 135 -7.65 4.34 4.71
N ASN A 136 -6.86 4.11 3.65
CA ASN A 136 -7.11 4.74 2.34
C ASN A 136 -8.46 4.33 1.75
N ILE A 137 -9.01 3.21 2.18
CA ILE A 137 -10.19 2.60 1.60
C ILE A 137 -11.43 2.90 2.44
N ILE A 138 -11.35 2.74 3.75
CA ILE A 138 -12.50 2.89 4.66
C ILE A 138 -12.72 4.31 5.15
N GLU A 139 -11.69 5.14 5.15
CA GLU A 139 -11.76 6.54 5.56
C GLU A 139 -11.83 7.45 4.33
N ALA A 140 -12.83 7.19 3.47
CA ALA A 140 -13.06 7.99 2.28
C ALA A 140 -13.08 9.50 2.58
N GLY A 141 -12.55 10.28 1.66
CA GLY A 141 -12.36 11.73 1.82
C GLY A 141 -10.90 12.05 2.14
N ALA A 142 -10.46 11.97 3.38
CA ALA A 142 -9.11 12.35 3.77
C ALA A 142 -8.05 11.43 3.13
N HIS A 143 -8.05 10.17 3.47
CA HIS A 143 -7.06 9.22 2.97
C HIS A 143 -7.26 8.81 1.51
N TRP A 144 -8.51 8.69 1.08
CA TRP A 144 -8.82 8.35 -0.31
C TRP A 144 -8.39 9.43 -1.29
N SER A 145 -8.31 10.69 -0.86
CA SER A 145 -7.92 11.82 -1.72
C SER A 145 -6.61 11.57 -2.48
N SER A 146 -5.60 11.03 -1.80
CA SER A 146 -4.28 10.75 -2.37
C SER A 146 -4.09 9.32 -2.84
N SER A 147 -5.07 8.45 -2.69
CA SER A 147 -4.97 7.04 -3.09
C SER A 147 -4.72 6.92 -4.60
N PRO A 148 -3.74 6.12 -5.04
CA PRO A 148 -3.52 5.84 -6.46
C PRO A 148 -4.74 5.21 -7.14
N TRP A 149 -5.53 4.44 -6.39
CA TRP A 149 -6.71 3.76 -6.91
C TRP A 149 -7.89 4.69 -7.20
N ARG A 150 -7.92 5.88 -6.59
CA ARG A 150 -8.97 6.88 -6.86
C ARG A 150 -9.00 7.23 -8.34
N SER A 151 -10.20 7.25 -8.95
CA SER A 151 -10.37 7.47 -10.40
C SER A 151 -9.73 8.78 -10.88
N ALA A 152 -9.78 9.85 -10.07
CA ALA A 152 -9.13 11.11 -10.41
C ALA A 152 -7.59 11.01 -10.43
N ASN A 153 -6.98 10.05 -9.72
CA ASN A 153 -5.54 9.95 -9.52
C ASN A 153 -4.83 9.00 -10.48
N ASN A 154 -5.56 8.23 -11.29
CA ASN A 154 -4.95 7.26 -12.21
C ASN A 154 -5.48 7.41 -13.65
N ILE A 155 -4.81 6.74 -14.59
CA ILE A 155 -5.19 6.69 -15.99
C ILE A 155 -5.93 5.39 -16.38
N ASN A 156 -6.21 4.52 -15.41
CA ASN A 156 -6.63 3.13 -15.64
C ASN A 156 -8.16 2.91 -15.57
N ASN A 157 -8.94 3.97 -15.51
CA ASN A 157 -10.41 3.88 -15.49
C ASN A 157 -10.95 2.94 -14.42
N THR A 158 -10.52 3.13 -13.18
CA THR A 158 -10.93 2.27 -12.05
C THR A 158 -12.43 2.32 -11.74
N GLY A 159 -13.13 3.36 -12.19
CA GLY A 159 -14.58 3.47 -12.11
C GLY A 159 -15.12 3.76 -10.69
N PHE A 160 -14.28 4.23 -9.78
CA PHE A 160 -14.76 4.72 -8.49
C PHE A 160 -15.43 6.09 -8.63
N PRO A 161 -16.44 6.39 -7.80
CA PRO A 161 -17.20 7.64 -7.92
C PRO A 161 -16.35 8.87 -7.64
N GLU A 162 -16.67 9.96 -8.37
CA GLU A 162 -16.06 11.28 -8.19
C GLU A 162 -17.17 12.37 -8.16
N PRO A 163 -17.07 13.37 -7.29
CA PRO A 163 -16.14 13.43 -6.14
C PRO A 163 -16.38 12.29 -5.18
N VAL A 164 -15.38 11.96 -4.38
CA VAL A 164 -15.50 10.89 -3.37
C VAL A 164 -16.64 11.24 -2.42
N PRO A 165 -17.67 10.40 -2.30
CA PRO A 165 -18.75 10.67 -1.38
C PRO A 165 -18.22 10.70 0.06
N TYR A 166 -18.65 11.68 0.82
CA TYR A 166 -18.36 11.68 2.24
C TYR A 166 -19.09 10.52 2.91
N ALA A 167 -18.32 9.58 3.44
CA ALA A 167 -18.88 8.36 3.99
C ALA A 167 -19.48 8.56 5.41
N GLY A 168 -19.03 9.59 6.14
CA GLY A 168 -19.48 9.84 7.50
C GLY A 168 -19.36 8.59 8.36
N ASP A 169 -20.49 8.16 8.93
CA ASP A 169 -20.59 6.92 9.71
C ASP A 169 -20.55 5.65 8.85
N LYS A 170 -20.55 5.77 7.51
CA LYS A 170 -20.50 4.67 6.55
C LYS A 170 -19.08 4.46 6.02
N ARG A 171 -18.12 4.27 6.88
CA ARG A 171 -16.70 4.06 6.53
C ARG A 171 -16.48 2.89 5.57
N ILE A 172 -17.35 1.88 5.60
CA ILE A 172 -17.25 0.70 4.74
C ILE A 172 -17.71 0.93 3.30
N PHE A 173 -18.31 2.08 2.97
CA PHE A 173 -18.86 2.32 1.64
C PHE A 173 -17.84 2.15 0.50
N MET A 174 -16.65 2.72 0.66
CA MET A 174 -15.58 2.57 -0.34
C MET A 174 -14.98 1.16 -0.34
N ALA A 175 -14.96 0.49 0.82
CA ALA A 175 -14.47 -0.89 0.92
C ALA A 175 -15.33 -1.85 0.08
N GLU A 176 -16.65 -1.72 0.09
CA GLU A 176 -17.52 -2.55 -0.75
C GLU A 176 -17.20 -2.40 -2.24
N GLN A 177 -16.94 -1.18 -2.70
CA GLN A 177 -16.60 -0.93 -4.10
C GLN A 177 -15.16 -1.32 -4.44
N PHE A 178 -14.22 -1.00 -3.56
CA PHE A 178 -12.80 -1.29 -3.76
C PHE A 178 -12.53 -2.78 -3.88
N TYR A 179 -13.15 -3.57 -2.99
CA TYR A 179 -13.00 -5.00 -2.94
C TYR A 179 -13.94 -5.79 -3.86
N ASP A 180 -14.73 -5.09 -4.69
CA ASP A 180 -15.57 -5.73 -5.69
C ASP A 180 -14.76 -6.24 -6.88
N VAL A 181 -14.46 -7.54 -6.88
CA VAL A 181 -13.76 -8.26 -7.96
C VAL A 181 -14.66 -8.75 -9.08
N SER A 182 -15.95 -8.41 -9.08
CA SER A 182 -16.85 -8.65 -10.22
C SER A 182 -16.52 -7.71 -11.39
N ASN A 183 -16.00 -6.53 -11.11
CA ASN A 183 -15.47 -5.62 -12.12
C ASN A 183 -14.14 -6.15 -12.68
N LYS A 184 -14.15 -6.53 -13.96
CA LYS A 184 -13.03 -7.18 -14.63
C LYS A 184 -11.74 -6.33 -14.58
N ASN A 185 -11.83 -5.03 -14.88
CA ASN A 185 -10.68 -4.14 -14.88
C ASN A 185 -10.05 -4.04 -13.48
N ARG A 186 -10.86 -3.78 -12.44
CA ARG A 186 -10.36 -3.73 -11.05
C ARG A 186 -9.76 -5.06 -10.61
N LYS A 187 -10.40 -6.17 -10.96
CA LYS A 187 -9.90 -7.52 -10.67
C LYS A 187 -8.51 -7.75 -11.26
N GLU A 188 -8.30 -7.40 -12.53
CA GLU A 188 -7.00 -7.54 -13.21
C GLU A 188 -5.92 -6.66 -12.53
N LEU A 189 -6.26 -5.42 -12.17
CA LEU A 189 -5.35 -4.53 -11.44
C LEU A 189 -5.00 -5.09 -10.05
N HIS A 190 -5.96 -5.63 -9.32
CA HIS A 190 -5.70 -6.31 -8.04
C HIS A 190 -4.79 -7.52 -8.21
N GLN A 191 -5.04 -8.36 -9.21
CA GLN A 191 -4.19 -9.53 -9.50
C GLN A 191 -2.73 -9.13 -9.75
N GLN A 192 -2.53 -8.12 -10.60
CA GLN A 192 -1.19 -7.62 -10.92
C GLN A 192 -0.49 -7.07 -9.66
N PHE A 193 -1.19 -6.29 -8.86
CA PHE A 193 -0.63 -5.70 -7.64
C PHE A 193 -0.29 -6.75 -6.58
N ILE A 194 -1.19 -7.69 -6.31
CA ILE A 194 -0.95 -8.81 -5.38
C ILE A 194 0.29 -9.59 -5.81
N ARG A 195 0.38 -9.95 -7.09
CA ARG A 195 1.54 -10.69 -7.63
C ARG A 195 2.83 -9.89 -7.57
N LYS A 196 2.78 -8.58 -7.84
CA LYS A 196 3.96 -7.70 -7.68
C LYS A 196 4.46 -7.69 -6.25
N SER A 197 3.55 -7.58 -5.28
CA SER A 197 3.90 -7.60 -3.86
C SER A 197 4.52 -8.95 -3.45
N LEU A 198 3.90 -10.06 -3.83
CA LEU A 198 4.42 -11.39 -3.54
C LEU A 198 5.80 -11.63 -4.17
N ASN A 199 5.97 -11.24 -5.43
CA ASN A 199 7.24 -11.38 -6.15
C ASN A 199 8.37 -10.55 -5.55
N ASN A 200 8.04 -9.40 -4.95
CA ASN A 200 9.05 -8.53 -4.33
C ASN A 200 9.78 -9.19 -3.16
N PHE A 201 9.12 -10.14 -2.52
CA PHE A 201 9.62 -10.81 -1.32
C PHE A 201 9.77 -12.33 -1.49
N LYS A 202 9.79 -12.83 -2.72
CA LYS A 202 9.81 -14.27 -2.99
C LYS A 202 11.04 -14.99 -2.40
N ASP A 203 12.13 -14.25 -2.23
CA ASP A 203 13.41 -14.76 -1.73
C ASP A 203 13.64 -14.44 -0.22
N ASN A 204 12.66 -13.78 0.43
CA ASN A 204 12.72 -13.43 1.86
C ASN A 204 11.94 -14.42 2.73
N SER A 205 12.57 -14.90 3.78
CA SER A 205 11.97 -15.82 4.75
C SER A 205 11.28 -15.12 5.93
N ASN A 206 11.55 -13.83 6.10
CA ASN A 206 11.11 -13.02 7.23
C ASN A 206 9.84 -12.18 6.97
N VAL A 207 9.19 -12.34 5.81
CA VAL A 207 8.07 -11.49 5.43
C VAL A 207 6.73 -12.20 5.60
N ILE A 208 5.87 -11.62 6.44
CA ILE A 208 4.48 -12.01 6.61
C ILE A 208 3.63 -11.16 5.67
N GLN A 209 2.90 -11.80 4.76
CA GLN A 209 2.01 -11.13 3.82
C GLN A 209 0.59 -11.08 4.39
N LEU A 210 0.03 -9.89 4.48
CA LEU A 210 -1.37 -9.63 4.84
C LEU A 210 -2.08 -8.89 3.71
N THR A 211 -3.39 -9.05 3.59
CA THR A 211 -4.18 -8.11 2.77
C THR A 211 -4.08 -6.69 3.35
N SER A 212 -4.38 -6.54 4.62
CA SER A 212 -4.15 -5.33 5.43
C SER A 212 -4.24 -5.71 6.90
N ALA A 213 -3.75 -4.88 7.81
CA ALA A 213 -4.17 -4.97 9.21
C ALA A 213 -5.64 -4.54 9.34
N GLU A 214 -6.32 -5.09 10.32
CA GLU A 214 -7.72 -4.75 10.62
C GLU A 214 -8.66 -4.85 9.40
N TYR A 215 -8.47 -5.87 8.57
CA TYR A 215 -9.30 -6.02 7.39
C TYR A 215 -10.79 -6.16 7.75
N THR A 216 -11.58 -5.20 7.30
CA THR A 216 -13.04 -5.12 7.49
C THR A 216 -13.82 -5.23 6.19
N GLY A 217 -13.15 -5.64 5.13
CA GLY A 217 -13.75 -5.87 3.82
C GLY A 217 -14.50 -7.21 3.70
N PRO A 218 -15.09 -7.48 2.55
CA PRO A 218 -15.95 -8.66 2.33
C PRO A 218 -15.13 -9.96 2.22
N LEU A 219 -15.74 -11.06 2.65
CA LEU A 219 -15.15 -12.42 2.58
C LEU A 219 -14.65 -12.76 1.17
N HIS A 220 -15.43 -12.45 0.12
CA HIS A 220 -15.08 -12.81 -1.25
C HIS A 220 -13.76 -12.22 -1.74
N PHE A 221 -13.31 -11.08 -1.18
CA PHE A 221 -12.02 -10.54 -1.54
C PHE A 221 -10.86 -11.29 -0.89
N ILE A 222 -11.01 -11.72 0.38
CA ILE A 222 -10.05 -12.63 1.03
C ILE A 222 -9.96 -13.96 0.27
N GLU A 223 -11.08 -14.51 -0.14
CA GLU A 223 -11.11 -15.73 -0.97
C GLU A 223 -10.35 -15.54 -2.29
N PHE A 224 -10.59 -14.44 -2.97
CA PHE A 224 -9.88 -14.07 -4.20
C PHE A 224 -8.38 -13.89 -3.95
N TRP A 225 -7.99 -13.19 -2.88
CA TRP A 225 -6.61 -12.97 -2.51
C TRP A 225 -5.88 -14.28 -2.22
N LEU A 226 -6.46 -15.16 -1.41
CA LEU A 226 -5.89 -16.48 -1.10
C LEU A 226 -5.78 -17.37 -2.34
N ASP A 227 -6.75 -17.30 -3.25
CA ASP A 227 -6.70 -18.04 -4.52
C ASP A 227 -5.54 -17.54 -5.42
N GLU A 228 -5.27 -16.22 -5.46
CA GLU A 228 -4.13 -15.66 -6.17
C GLU A 228 -2.78 -16.00 -5.50
N VAL A 229 -2.71 -15.98 -4.17
CA VAL A 229 -1.53 -16.45 -3.41
C VAL A 229 -1.24 -17.91 -3.73
N LYS A 230 -2.25 -18.76 -3.69
CA LYS A 230 -2.13 -20.19 -4.01
C LYS A 230 -1.61 -20.43 -5.43
N LYS A 231 -2.13 -19.70 -6.41
CA LYS A 231 -1.63 -19.76 -7.79
C LYS A 231 -0.17 -19.32 -7.86
N TRP A 232 0.17 -18.21 -7.23
CA TRP A 232 1.53 -17.71 -7.17
C TRP A 232 2.50 -18.72 -6.54
N LYS A 233 2.16 -19.30 -5.39
CA LYS A 233 2.97 -20.36 -4.75
C LYS A 233 3.21 -21.53 -5.71
N LYS A 234 2.17 -21.96 -6.44
CA LYS A 234 2.28 -23.06 -7.41
C LYS A 234 3.16 -22.72 -8.62
N GLU A 235 3.09 -21.50 -9.12
CA GLU A 235 3.81 -21.06 -10.34
C GLU A 235 5.27 -20.72 -10.06
N THR A 236 5.59 -20.24 -8.87
CA THR A 236 6.92 -19.69 -8.54
C THR A 236 7.71 -20.55 -7.54
N SER A 237 7.06 -21.54 -6.92
CA SER A 237 7.59 -22.25 -5.74
C SER A 237 7.93 -21.32 -4.56
N GLY A 238 7.29 -20.16 -4.50
CA GLY A 238 7.49 -19.17 -3.42
C GLY A 238 6.92 -19.69 -2.09
N GLU A 239 7.64 -19.47 -1.00
CA GLU A 239 7.30 -19.93 0.36
C GLU A 239 6.91 -18.79 1.30
N GLY A 240 6.29 -17.71 0.79
CA GLY A 240 5.89 -16.59 1.63
C GLY A 240 4.95 -16.99 2.78
N ILE A 241 5.18 -16.42 3.96
CA ILE A 241 4.32 -16.59 5.14
C ILE A 241 3.04 -15.79 4.93
N ILE A 242 1.88 -16.44 5.01
CA ILE A 242 0.58 -15.83 4.75
C ILE A 242 -0.20 -15.68 6.05
N GLY A 243 -0.48 -14.44 6.42
CA GLY A 243 -1.30 -14.11 7.58
C GLY A 243 -2.72 -13.69 7.20
N LEU A 244 -3.64 -13.87 8.11
CA LEU A 244 -5.03 -13.47 8.00
C LEU A 244 -5.44 -12.56 9.16
N SER A 245 -5.35 -11.25 8.96
CA SER A 245 -5.85 -10.24 9.88
C SER A 245 -7.18 -9.69 9.36
N ALA A 246 -8.29 -10.28 9.82
CA ALA A 246 -9.64 -9.96 9.35
C ALA A 246 -10.64 -10.02 10.51
N THR A 247 -11.89 -9.63 10.26
CA THR A 247 -12.97 -9.80 11.23
C THR A 247 -13.21 -11.28 11.54
N LYS A 248 -13.71 -11.58 12.73
CA LYS A 248 -13.88 -12.96 13.20
C LYS A 248 -14.72 -13.83 12.28
N ASP A 249 -15.77 -13.30 11.70
CA ASP A 249 -16.65 -13.99 10.78
C ASP A 249 -15.94 -14.41 9.48
N VAL A 250 -15.09 -13.52 8.94
CA VAL A 250 -14.24 -13.78 7.78
C VAL A 250 -13.18 -14.84 8.14
N GLN A 251 -12.49 -14.69 9.28
CA GLN A 251 -11.53 -15.70 9.75
C GLN A 251 -12.17 -17.07 9.89
N ASP A 252 -13.31 -17.16 10.58
CA ASP A 252 -14.03 -18.41 10.79
C ASP A 252 -14.48 -19.06 9.46
N ALA A 253 -14.90 -18.24 8.49
CA ALA A 253 -15.29 -18.74 7.17
C ALA A 253 -14.09 -19.35 6.42
N ILE A 254 -12.95 -18.65 6.40
CA ILE A 254 -11.72 -19.14 5.74
C ILE A 254 -11.17 -20.39 6.43
N LEU A 255 -11.18 -20.44 7.77
CA LEU A 255 -10.71 -21.61 8.51
C LEU A 255 -11.56 -22.87 8.27
N ARG A 256 -12.85 -22.71 8.00
CA ARG A 256 -13.76 -23.82 7.61
C ARG A 256 -13.60 -24.23 6.15
N ASP A 257 -13.02 -23.39 5.30
CA ASP A 257 -12.76 -23.76 3.90
C ASP A 257 -11.52 -24.64 3.81
N SER A 258 -11.70 -25.93 3.60
CA SER A 258 -10.65 -26.94 3.56
C SER A 258 -9.58 -26.72 2.46
N LYS A 259 -9.87 -25.85 1.48
CA LYS A 259 -8.94 -25.53 0.38
C LYS A 259 -8.12 -24.28 0.69
N ARG A 260 -8.74 -23.23 1.26
CA ARG A 260 -8.08 -21.93 1.52
C ARG A 260 -7.40 -21.88 2.87
N SER A 261 -7.92 -22.56 3.89
CA SER A 261 -7.28 -22.67 5.20
C SER A 261 -5.84 -23.17 5.13
N LYS A 262 -5.53 -24.06 4.18
CA LYS A 262 -4.17 -24.57 3.95
C LYS A 262 -3.17 -23.54 3.39
N THR A 263 -3.66 -22.38 2.95
CA THR A 263 -2.82 -21.31 2.43
C THR A 263 -2.45 -20.29 3.53
N VAL A 264 -3.16 -20.32 4.65
CA VAL A 264 -2.97 -19.43 5.80
C VAL A 264 -2.01 -20.08 6.79
N ASP A 265 -0.94 -19.38 7.12
CA ASP A 265 0.10 -19.85 8.05
C ASP A 265 -0.12 -19.30 9.46
N LEU A 266 -0.75 -18.12 9.61
CA LEU A 266 -1.04 -17.48 10.91
C LEU A 266 -2.30 -16.60 10.87
N ILE A 267 -2.86 -16.30 12.05
CA ILE A 267 -4.03 -15.42 12.25
C ILE A 267 -3.69 -14.38 13.31
#